data_439ad16a6f473d7bbf957745fbfe4c64
#
_entry.id   439ad16a6f473d7bbf957745fbfe4c64
#
_cell.length_a   1.000
_cell.length_b   1.000
_cell.length_c   1.000
_cell.angle_alpha   90.00
_cell.angle_beta   90.00
_cell.angle_gamma   90.00
#
_symmetry.space_group_name_H-M   'P 1'
#
loop_
_entity.id
_entity.type
_entity.pdbx_description
1 polymer ?
#
loop_
_entity_poly.entity_id
_entity_poly.type
_entity_poly.pdbx_seq_one_letter_code
_entity_poly.pdbx_strand_id
1 'polypeptide(L)'
;MAVNVDTVYKTVLLILNKEQRGYITPDEFNKIGSQVQREIFEAYFEDLNQQLRVPQTDMEYSNRVAITDEKIAEFKAEANAINTTSGIFTLPSDLYRLGSLTFEPNNKFPVEVQRVGRAEFYNINKSPLTRPSLDQPIYLYEDNKILIYPTNINSKIRCQYVKKPDDVRWGHSTGSLGQLIFDPTVFGANLLNNGGNLLGSVTTQVSNATPGTYTGTIGVTTGFSTNGSGAGANITVTIDATGAASSILINTQGSGYSIGDTITISNTIIGGLTDLVITLRDVDFNANSTFGHIDFGLHNSERTEIILKILLYQGIVIRDPQIVQAAAQKVQQEEVNEKS
;
A
#
# COMPACT_ATOMS: atom_id res chain seq x y z
N MET A 1 13.37 7.82 -5.21
CA MET A 1 14.12 6.78 -4.43
C MET A 1 13.76 6.94 -2.96
N ALA A 2 13.24 5.89 -2.36
CA ALA A 2 12.82 5.86 -0.95
C ALA A 2 13.97 6.16 0.01
N VAL A 3 13.68 6.80 1.16
CA VAL A 3 14.67 7.05 2.21
C VAL A 3 14.83 5.81 3.07
N ASN A 4 16.06 5.29 3.15
CA ASN A 4 16.34 4.06 3.87
C ASN A 4 16.10 4.20 5.38
N VAL A 5 15.22 3.37 5.92
CA VAL A 5 14.77 3.40 7.32
C VAL A 5 15.91 3.10 8.31
N ASP A 6 16.83 2.18 7.98
CA ASP A 6 17.94 1.80 8.86
C ASP A 6 18.92 2.96 9.05
N THR A 7 19.18 3.70 7.95
CA THR A 7 20.06 4.86 8.01
C THR A 7 19.47 5.96 8.88
N VAL A 8 18.15 6.21 8.77
CA VAL A 8 17.45 7.20 9.62
C VAL A 8 17.49 6.76 11.08
N TYR A 9 17.13 5.50 11.38
CA TYR A 9 17.13 4.95 12.72
C TYR A 9 18.50 5.06 13.40
N LYS A 10 19.56 4.61 12.70
CA LYS A 10 20.92 4.71 13.22
C LYS A 10 21.39 6.15 13.44
N THR A 11 20.98 7.08 12.56
CA THR A 11 21.33 8.49 12.72
C THR A 11 20.62 9.08 13.94
N VAL A 12 19.34 8.81 14.13
CA VAL A 12 18.58 9.25 15.30
C VAL A 12 19.18 8.69 16.58
N LEU A 13 19.48 7.37 16.62
CA LEU A 13 20.16 6.75 17.76
C LEU A 13 21.53 7.37 18.06
N LEU A 14 22.32 7.68 17.02
CA LEU A 14 23.63 8.29 17.19
C LEU A 14 23.51 9.67 17.86
N ILE A 15 22.54 10.48 17.47
CA ILE A 15 22.29 11.81 18.05
C ILE A 15 21.83 11.66 19.50
N LEU A 16 20.85 10.82 19.77
CA LEU A 16 20.33 10.58 21.11
C LEU A 16 21.41 10.05 22.07
N ASN A 17 22.25 9.09 21.63
CA ASN A 17 23.32 8.52 22.43
C ASN A 17 24.44 9.53 22.74
N LYS A 18 24.79 10.42 21.80
CA LYS A 18 25.81 11.48 22.06
C LYS A 18 25.38 12.42 23.15
N GLU A 19 24.09 12.71 23.22
CA GLU A 19 23.52 13.60 24.21
C GLU A 19 23.21 12.90 25.55
N GLN A 20 23.47 11.57 25.66
CA GLN A 20 23.14 10.73 26.83
C GLN A 20 21.66 10.84 27.25
N ARG A 21 20.76 11.04 26.30
CA ARG A 21 19.38 11.47 26.55
C ARG A 21 18.34 10.37 26.39
N GLY A 22 18.75 9.15 26.18
CA GLY A 22 17.84 8.01 26.14
C GLY A 22 18.03 7.13 24.90
N TYR A 23 17.20 6.12 24.85
CA TYR A 23 17.14 5.12 23.80
C TYR A 23 15.72 5.11 23.23
N ILE A 24 15.62 5.10 21.90
CA ILE A 24 14.34 4.90 21.22
C ILE A 24 14.20 3.43 20.85
N THR A 25 13.11 2.81 21.28
CA THR A 25 12.81 1.44 20.89
C THR A 25 12.36 1.39 19.41
N PRO A 26 12.54 0.26 18.70
CA PRO A 26 12.06 0.10 17.32
C PRO A 26 10.56 0.36 17.15
N ASP A 27 9.75 -0.04 18.13
CA ASP A 27 8.29 0.17 18.08
C ASP A 27 7.92 1.67 18.18
N GLU A 28 8.58 2.40 19.08
CA GLU A 28 8.41 3.85 19.19
C GLU A 28 8.87 4.56 17.92
N PHE A 29 10.03 4.16 17.37
CA PHE A 29 10.54 4.70 16.12
C PHE A 29 9.57 4.47 14.96
N ASN A 30 9.03 3.26 14.81
CA ASN A 30 8.09 2.92 13.74
C ASN A 30 6.82 3.77 13.82
N LYS A 31 6.26 3.98 15.01
CA LYS A 31 5.07 4.81 15.23
C LYS A 31 5.34 6.29 14.92
N ILE A 32 6.44 6.82 15.43
CA ILE A 32 6.82 8.23 15.20
C ILE A 32 7.22 8.43 13.74
N GLY A 33 8.00 7.52 13.15
CA GLY A 33 8.40 7.58 11.75
C GLY A 33 7.21 7.58 10.79
N SER A 34 6.21 6.73 11.05
CA SER A 34 4.97 6.70 10.26
C SER A 34 4.17 7.99 10.40
N GLN A 35 4.11 8.57 11.60
CA GLN A 35 3.43 9.86 11.82
C GLN A 35 4.14 10.99 11.08
N VAL A 36 5.46 11.08 11.20
CA VAL A 36 6.28 12.09 10.51
C VAL A 36 6.14 11.97 8.99
N GLN A 37 6.14 10.74 8.46
CA GLN A 37 5.94 10.52 7.03
C GLN A 37 4.57 11.05 6.55
N ARG A 38 3.50 10.82 7.31
CA ARG A 38 2.16 11.33 6.98
C ARG A 38 2.11 12.86 7.03
N GLU A 39 2.76 13.49 8.00
CA GLU A 39 2.81 14.96 8.10
C GLU A 39 3.52 15.58 6.91
N ILE A 40 4.67 15.04 6.48
CA ILE A 40 5.39 15.53 5.31
C ILE A 40 4.56 15.30 4.05
N PHE A 41 3.94 14.14 3.92
CA PHE A 41 3.06 13.82 2.80
C PHE A 41 1.88 14.80 2.68
N GLU A 42 1.22 15.15 3.78
CA GLU A 42 0.12 16.12 3.79
C GLU A 42 0.60 17.52 3.45
N ALA A 43 1.79 17.93 3.93
CA ALA A 43 2.39 19.21 3.63
C ALA A 43 2.61 19.43 2.12
N TYR A 44 2.96 18.39 1.34
CA TYR A 44 3.11 18.51 -0.11
C TYR A 44 1.86 19.03 -0.83
N PHE A 45 0.67 18.64 -0.37
CA PHE A 45 -0.58 19.10 -0.97
C PHE A 45 -0.95 20.53 -0.56
N GLU A 46 -0.56 20.94 0.64
CA GLU A 46 -0.75 22.33 1.10
C GLU A 46 0.18 23.25 0.33
N ASP A 47 1.46 22.90 0.19
CA ASP A 47 2.46 23.66 -0.53
C ASP A 47 2.11 23.78 -2.01
N LEU A 48 1.67 22.70 -2.67
CA LEU A 48 1.22 22.75 -4.06
C LEU A 48 0.08 23.76 -4.27
N ASN A 49 -0.91 23.78 -3.37
CA ASN A 49 -2.02 24.71 -3.44
C ASN A 49 -1.58 26.17 -3.23
N GLN A 50 -0.60 26.41 -2.38
CA GLN A 50 -0.03 27.75 -2.17
C GLN A 50 0.78 28.22 -3.36
N GLN A 51 1.65 27.37 -3.90
CA GLN A 51 2.55 27.67 -5.02
C GLN A 51 1.78 27.93 -6.32
N LEU A 52 0.66 27.24 -6.56
CA LEU A 52 -0.20 27.52 -7.72
C LEU A 52 -0.82 28.93 -7.73
N ARG A 53 -0.82 29.62 -6.61
CA ARG A 53 -1.36 30.99 -6.48
C ARG A 53 -0.28 32.08 -6.67
N VAL A 54 0.99 31.72 -6.66
CA VAL A 54 2.11 32.66 -6.82
C VAL A 54 2.53 32.74 -8.28
N PRO A 55 2.79 33.93 -8.85
CA PRO A 55 3.32 34.06 -10.21
C PRO A 55 4.66 33.31 -10.33
N GLN A 56 4.74 32.39 -11.28
CA GLN A 56 5.93 31.59 -11.50
C GLN A 56 6.96 32.34 -12.33
N THR A 57 8.25 32.19 -12.00
CA THR A 57 9.36 32.64 -12.83
C THR A 57 9.74 31.54 -13.82
N ASP A 58 10.03 31.93 -15.05
CA ASP A 58 10.27 31.06 -16.22
C ASP A 58 11.56 30.18 -16.17
N MET A 59 12.13 29.92 -15.01
CA MET A 59 13.30 29.05 -14.89
C MET A 59 12.91 27.60 -14.64
N GLU A 60 13.12 26.77 -15.66
CA GLU A 60 12.73 25.35 -15.70
C GLU A 60 13.30 24.52 -14.53
N TYR A 61 14.51 24.81 -14.05
CA TYR A 61 15.15 24.08 -12.94
C TYR A 61 14.81 24.58 -11.54
N SER A 62 14.18 25.74 -11.41
CA SER A 62 13.77 26.33 -10.14
C SER A 62 12.25 26.42 -9.96
N ASN A 63 11.50 25.76 -10.82
CA ASN A 63 10.05 25.73 -10.75
C ASN A 63 9.62 24.83 -9.58
N ARG A 64 9.22 25.47 -8.48
CA ARG A 64 8.79 24.78 -7.25
C ARG A 64 7.59 23.88 -7.47
N VAL A 65 6.66 24.28 -8.34
CA VAL A 65 5.49 23.45 -8.67
C VAL A 65 5.94 22.14 -9.29
N ALA A 66 6.90 22.17 -10.22
CA ALA A 66 7.45 20.97 -10.86
C ALA A 66 8.18 20.08 -9.85
N ILE A 67 8.96 20.67 -8.95
CA ILE A 67 9.68 19.93 -7.88
C ILE A 67 8.69 19.27 -6.92
N THR A 68 7.64 19.98 -6.50
CA THR A 68 6.63 19.42 -5.62
C THR A 68 5.80 18.33 -6.32
N ASP A 69 5.49 18.51 -7.61
CA ASP A 69 4.81 17.49 -8.41
C ASP A 69 5.67 16.24 -8.60
N GLU A 70 6.99 16.38 -8.73
CA GLU A 70 7.95 15.28 -8.77
C GLU A 70 7.98 14.50 -7.44
N LYS A 71 7.97 15.19 -6.30
CA LYS A 71 7.85 14.57 -4.97
C LYS A 71 6.53 13.80 -4.82
N ILE A 72 5.42 14.36 -5.30
CA ILE A 72 4.10 13.71 -5.29
C ILE A 72 4.03 12.54 -6.28
N ALA A 73 4.83 12.56 -7.36
CA ALA A 73 4.80 11.53 -8.39
C ALA A 73 5.08 10.12 -7.87
N GLU A 74 5.87 9.97 -6.80
CA GLU A 74 6.12 8.67 -6.14
C GLU A 74 4.84 8.05 -5.54
N PHE A 75 3.83 8.88 -5.26
CA PHE A 75 2.55 8.45 -4.71
C PHE A 75 1.44 8.32 -5.78
N LYS A 76 1.69 8.77 -7.01
CA LYS A 76 0.73 8.59 -8.11
C LYS A 76 0.73 7.12 -8.54
N ALA A 77 -0.43 6.51 -8.50
CA ALA A 77 -0.63 5.11 -8.86
C ALA A 77 -1.81 4.96 -9.83
N GLU A 78 -1.77 3.88 -10.58
CA GLU A 78 -2.86 3.47 -11.45
C GLU A 78 -3.30 2.05 -11.09
N ALA A 79 -4.60 1.83 -10.96
CA ALA A 79 -5.16 0.52 -10.68
C ALA A 79 -6.46 0.29 -11.45
N ASN A 80 -6.78 -0.97 -11.69
CA ASN A 80 -8.09 -1.36 -12.20
C ASN A 80 -9.10 -1.34 -11.06
N ALA A 81 -10.22 -0.64 -11.23
CA ALA A 81 -11.32 -0.69 -10.28
C ALA A 81 -12.04 -2.05 -10.36
N ILE A 82 -12.33 -2.61 -9.20
CA ILE A 82 -12.95 -3.95 -9.09
C ILE A 82 -14.46 -3.80 -9.14
N ASN A 83 -15.09 -4.41 -10.14
CA ASN A 83 -16.56 -4.45 -10.24
C ASN A 83 -17.14 -5.37 -9.16
N THR A 84 -18.06 -4.85 -8.36
CA THR A 84 -18.81 -5.63 -7.36
C THR A 84 -20.21 -5.96 -7.80
N THR A 85 -20.85 -5.06 -8.56
CA THR A 85 -22.20 -5.22 -9.10
C THR A 85 -22.32 -4.31 -10.32
N SER A 86 -23.27 -4.55 -11.23
CA SER A 86 -23.45 -3.74 -12.45
C SER A 86 -23.31 -2.24 -12.19
N GLY A 87 -22.28 -1.62 -12.73
CA GLY A 87 -21.98 -0.21 -12.61
C GLY A 87 -21.41 0.23 -11.25
N ILE A 88 -21.20 -0.67 -10.28
CA ILE A 88 -20.62 -0.34 -8.98
C ILE A 88 -19.20 -0.89 -8.90
N PHE A 89 -18.24 -0.03 -8.63
CA PHE A 89 -16.82 -0.38 -8.52
C PHE A 89 -16.29 0.03 -7.16
N THR A 90 -15.46 -0.85 -6.57
CA THR A 90 -14.67 -0.55 -5.38
C THR A 90 -13.32 0.01 -5.79
N LEU A 91 -12.85 0.96 -4.99
CA LEU A 91 -11.53 1.57 -5.14
C LEU A 91 -10.45 0.78 -4.39
N PRO A 92 -9.16 0.96 -4.74
CA PRO A 92 -8.05 0.41 -3.99
C PRO A 92 -8.09 0.82 -2.52
N SER A 93 -7.65 -0.08 -1.62
CA SER A 93 -7.66 0.16 -0.17
C SER A 93 -6.62 1.20 0.27
N ASP A 94 -5.57 1.40 -0.51
CA ASP A 94 -4.50 2.37 -0.31
C ASP A 94 -4.81 3.76 -0.87
N LEU A 95 -6.03 3.96 -1.39
CA LEU A 95 -6.45 5.23 -1.96
C LEU A 95 -6.44 6.35 -0.92
N TYR A 96 -5.69 7.42 -1.19
CA TYR A 96 -5.76 8.68 -0.47
C TYR A 96 -6.66 9.69 -1.18
N ARG A 97 -6.42 9.94 -2.46
CA ARG A 97 -7.20 10.88 -3.28
C ARG A 97 -7.40 10.33 -4.69
N LEU A 98 -8.63 10.28 -5.12
CA LEU A 98 -8.98 9.92 -6.49
C LEU A 98 -8.63 11.08 -7.44
N GLY A 99 -7.89 10.77 -8.49
CA GLY A 99 -7.61 11.67 -9.61
C GLY A 99 -8.66 11.52 -10.71
N SER A 100 -8.29 10.93 -11.83
CA SER A 100 -9.17 10.69 -12.97
C SER A 100 -9.57 9.22 -13.08
N LEU A 101 -10.70 9.00 -13.71
CA LEU A 101 -11.20 7.68 -14.10
C LEU A 101 -11.24 7.58 -15.61
N THR A 102 -10.73 6.47 -16.13
CA THR A 102 -10.80 6.19 -17.57
C THR A 102 -11.51 4.87 -17.82
N PHE A 103 -12.37 4.88 -18.83
CA PHE A 103 -13.01 3.69 -19.36
C PHE A 103 -12.37 3.30 -20.69
N GLU A 104 -11.95 2.04 -20.83
CA GLU A 104 -11.35 1.50 -22.05
C GLU A 104 -12.37 0.64 -22.81
N PRO A 105 -13.17 1.19 -23.71
CA PRO A 105 -14.09 0.40 -24.52
C PRO A 105 -13.32 -0.47 -25.52
N ASN A 106 -13.94 -1.61 -25.91
CA ASN A 106 -13.33 -2.48 -26.93
C ASN A 106 -13.13 -1.72 -28.24
N ASN A 107 -11.91 -1.76 -28.79
CA ASN A 107 -11.52 -1.18 -30.08
C ASN A 107 -11.73 0.36 -30.23
N LYS A 108 -11.78 1.09 -29.12
CA LYS A 108 -11.82 2.57 -29.10
C LYS A 108 -10.75 3.11 -28.16
N PHE A 109 -10.42 4.38 -28.32
CA PHE A 109 -9.52 5.08 -27.39
C PHE A 109 -10.17 5.16 -25.99
N PRO A 110 -9.34 5.17 -24.91
CA PRO A 110 -9.82 5.39 -23.56
C PRO A 110 -10.61 6.70 -23.45
N VAL A 111 -11.71 6.67 -22.74
CA VAL A 111 -12.60 7.81 -22.51
C VAL A 111 -12.56 8.17 -21.03
N GLU A 112 -12.41 9.46 -20.72
CA GLU A 112 -12.49 9.93 -19.35
C GLU A 112 -13.94 9.84 -18.84
N VAL A 113 -14.11 9.31 -17.62
CA VAL A 113 -15.39 9.22 -16.95
C VAL A 113 -15.59 10.49 -16.13
N GLN A 114 -16.60 11.29 -16.46
CA GLN A 114 -16.83 12.58 -15.84
C GLN A 114 -17.44 12.42 -14.43
N ARG A 115 -16.85 13.12 -13.45
CA ARG A 115 -17.43 13.18 -12.10
C ARG A 115 -18.65 14.10 -12.07
N VAL A 116 -19.73 13.60 -11.50
CA VAL A 116 -20.99 14.35 -11.41
C VAL A 116 -21.50 14.33 -9.97
N GLY A 117 -22.08 15.43 -9.52
CA GLY A 117 -22.77 15.49 -8.23
C GLY A 117 -24.17 14.85 -8.32
N ARG A 118 -24.72 14.38 -7.19
CA ARG A 118 -26.02 13.71 -7.17
C ARG A 118 -27.17 14.58 -7.74
N ALA A 119 -27.17 15.86 -7.45
CA ALA A 119 -28.19 16.78 -7.97
C ALA A 119 -28.09 16.92 -9.50
N GLU A 120 -26.90 17.04 -10.02
CA GLU A 120 -26.61 17.14 -11.44
C GLU A 120 -26.96 15.84 -12.17
N PHE A 121 -26.67 14.70 -11.57
CA PHE A 121 -27.02 13.37 -12.07
C PHE A 121 -28.53 13.25 -12.39
N TYR A 122 -29.39 13.71 -11.50
CA TYR A 122 -30.84 13.70 -11.74
C TYR A 122 -31.24 14.61 -12.88
N ASN A 123 -30.61 15.76 -13.06
CA ASN A 123 -30.89 16.68 -14.15
C ASN A 123 -30.43 16.12 -15.50
N ILE A 124 -29.25 15.51 -15.57
CA ILE A 124 -28.70 14.88 -16.78
C ILE A 124 -29.61 13.73 -17.25
N ASN A 125 -30.13 12.93 -16.33
CA ASN A 125 -30.99 11.78 -16.67
C ASN A 125 -32.42 12.16 -17.09
N LYS A 126 -32.89 13.41 -16.88
CA LYS A 126 -34.24 13.87 -17.30
C LYS A 126 -34.38 13.93 -18.81
N SER A 127 -33.31 14.29 -19.52
CA SER A 127 -33.34 14.44 -20.98
C SER A 127 -32.74 13.25 -21.69
N PRO A 128 -33.39 12.68 -22.69
CA PRO A 128 -32.82 11.61 -23.51
C PRO A 128 -31.52 12.01 -24.22
N LEU A 129 -31.33 13.30 -24.50
CA LEU A 129 -30.20 13.84 -25.23
C LEU A 129 -28.95 13.95 -24.34
N THR A 130 -29.12 14.16 -23.03
CA THR A 130 -28.01 14.35 -22.07
C THR A 130 -27.65 13.08 -21.26
N ARG A 131 -28.44 12.00 -21.45
CA ARG A 131 -28.20 10.74 -20.73
C ARG A 131 -26.78 10.18 -20.98
N PRO A 132 -26.16 9.63 -19.95
CA PRO A 132 -24.84 8.99 -20.09
C PRO A 132 -24.83 7.89 -21.14
N SER A 133 -23.80 7.86 -21.95
CA SER A 133 -23.55 6.85 -22.98
C SER A 133 -22.18 6.18 -22.77
N LEU A 134 -21.89 5.15 -23.56
CA LEU A 134 -20.55 4.51 -23.52
C LEU A 134 -19.43 5.44 -24.01
N ASP A 135 -19.76 6.45 -24.82
CA ASP A 135 -18.79 7.43 -25.30
C ASP A 135 -18.66 8.64 -24.36
N GLN A 136 -19.62 8.82 -23.45
CA GLN A 136 -19.64 9.87 -22.42
C GLN A 136 -20.16 9.28 -21.09
N PRO A 137 -19.38 8.42 -20.44
CA PRO A 137 -19.76 7.87 -19.14
C PRO A 137 -19.58 8.90 -18.04
N ILE A 138 -20.43 8.80 -17.02
CA ILE A 138 -20.34 9.63 -15.81
C ILE A 138 -20.24 8.75 -14.58
N TYR A 139 -19.70 9.29 -13.48
CA TYR A 139 -19.68 8.59 -12.21
C TYR A 139 -20.09 9.45 -11.03
N LEU A 140 -20.68 8.79 -10.05
CA LEU A 140 -20.93 9.32 -8.71
C LEU A 140 -19.91 8.67 -7.76
N TYR A 141 -19.33 9.46 -6.88
CA TYR A 141 -18.42 8.98 -5.84
C TYR A 141 -19.12 9.04 -4.48
N GLU A 142 -19.46 7.90 -3.91
CA GLU A 142 -20.19 7.79 -2.65
C GLU A 142 -19.73 6.55 -1.87
N ASP A 143 -19.61 6.66 -0.56
CA ASP A 143 -19.28 5.55 0.34
C ASP A 143 -18.05 4.74 -0.09
N ASN A 144 -16.98 5.45 -0.49
CA ASN A 144 -15.75 4.85 -1.02
C ASN A 144 -15.95 3.90 -2.22
N LYS A 145 -17.06 4.07 -2.92
CA LYS A 145 -17.45 3.35 -4.15
C LYS A 145 -17.70 4.32 -5.28
N ILE A 146 -17.56 3.82 -6.48
CA ILE A 146 -17.86 4.54 -7.70
C ILE A 146 -19.08 3.90 -8.35
N LEU A 147 -20.11 4.71 -8.58
CA LEU A 147 -21.28 4.31 -9.36
C LEU A 147 -21.14 4.88 -10.75
N ILE A 148 -20.96 4.02 -11.74
CA ILE A 148 -20.74 4.42 -13.14
C ILE A 148 -22.03 4.24 -13.94
N TYR A 149 -22.29 5.22 -14.78
CA TYR A 149 -23.41 5.21 -15.70
C TYR A 149 -22.92 5.45 -17.13
N PRO A 150 -23.42 4.68 -18.09
CA PRO A 150 -24.49 3.67 -18.01
C PRO A 150 -24.05 2.39 -17.24
N THR A 151 -24.99 1.76 -16.55
CA THR A 151 -24.75 0.58 -15.67
C THR A 151 -24.32 -0.71 -16.40
N ASN A 152 -24.30 -0.70 -17.73
CA ASN A 152 -23.79 -1.81 -18.55
C ASN A 152 -22.24 -1.83 -18.63
N ILE A 153 -21.56 -0.83 -18.06
CA ILE A 153 -20.11 -0.83 -17.90
C ILE A 153 -19.77 -1.68 -16.69
N ASN A 154 -19.19 -2.87 -16.91
CA ASN A 154 -18.89 -3.85 -15.86
C ASN A 154 -17.40 -4.16 -15.73
N SER A 155 -16.54 -3.58 -16.58
CA SER A 155 -15.11 -3.86 -16.58
C SER A 155 -14.35 -2.72 -17.26
N LYS A 156 -13.00 -2.81 -17.24
CA LYS A 156 -12.11 -1.88 -17.95
C LYS A 156 -12.18 -0.44 -17.46
N ILE A 157 -12.40 -0.27 -16.18
CA ILE A 157 -12.27 1.03 -15.53
C ILE A 157 -10.89 1.08 -14.88
N ARG A 158 -10.10 2.06 -15.28
CA ARG A 158 -8.84 2.40 -14.62
C ARG A 158 -9.01 3.65 -13.78
N CYS A 159 -8.52 3.61 -12.56
CA CYS A 159 -8.44 4.75 -11.67
C CYS A 159 -6.99 5.22 -11.55
N GLN A 160 -6.75 6.49 -11.81
CA GLN A 160 -5.52 7.17 -11.46
C GLN A 160 -5.75 7.86 -10.13
N TYR A 161 -4.87 7.61 -9.17
CA TYR A 161 -5.06 8.08 -7.81
C TYR A 161 -3.73 8.34 -7.11
N VAL A 162 -3.81 9.07 -6.02
CA VAL A 162 -2.70 9.22 -5.08
C VAL A 162 -2.88 8.17 -4.00
N LYS A 163 -1.89 7.31 -3.83
CA LYS A 163 -1.88 6.29 -2.78
C LYS A 163 -1.43 6.90 -1.46
N LYS A 164 -1.96 6.35 -0.38
CA LYS A 164 -1.47 6.64 0.97
C LYS A 164 -0.08 6.02 1.15
N PRO A 165 0.88 6.72 1.77
CA PRO A 165 2.16 6.11 2.11
C PRO A 165 1.99 4.95 3.10
N ASP A 166 2.76 3.88 2.90
CA ASP A 166 2.79 2.74 3.80
C ASP A 166 3.40 3.12 5.14
N ASP A 167 2.99 2.45 6.22
CA ASP A 167 3.56 2.70 7.53
C ASP A 167 5.02 2.23 7.58
N VAL A 168 5.91 3.11 8.02
CA VAL A 168 7.34 2.86 8.11
C VAL A 168 7.63 1.76 9.14
N ARG A 169 8.56 0.88 8.81
CA ARG A 169 8.96 -0.19 9.71
C ARG A 169 10.46 -0.43 9.67
N TRP A 170 11.11 -0.28 10.81
CA TRP A 170 12.44 -0.81 11.04
C TRP A 170 12.31 -2.23 11.58
N GLY A 171 12.47 -3.22 10.68
CA GLY A 171 12.41 -4.64 11.02
C GLY A 171 13.70 -5.07 11.70
N HIS A 172 13.59 -6.00 12.68
CA HIS A 172 14.75 -6.50 13.39
C HIS A 172 14.55 -7.94 13.83
N SER A 173 15.66 -8.63 14.01
CA SER A 173 15.77 -9.90 14.70
C SER A 173 16.51 -9.70 16.01
N THR A 174 16.24 -10.55 16.99
CA THR A 174 16.96 -10.52 18.28
C THR A 174 18.10 -11.50 18.21
N GLY A 175 19.33 -11.01 18.38
CA GLY A 175 20.50 -11.85 18.45
C GLY A 175 20.63 -12.62 19.78
N SER A 176 21.59 -13.52 19.88
CA SER A 176 21.80 -14.41 21.02
C SER A 176 22.07 -13.69 22.36
N LEU A 177 22.55 -12.47 22.31
CA LEU A 177 22.81 -11.60 23.46
C LEU A 177 21.70 -10.57 23.72
N GLY A 178 20.55 -10.72 23.07
CA GLY A 178 19.44 -9.79 23.19
C GLY A 178 19.58 -8.49 22.36
N GLN A 179 20.66 -8.36 21.56
CA GLN A 179 20.84 -7.20 20.68
C GLN A 179 19.86 -7.22 19.51
N LEU A 180 19.38 -6.06 19.12
CA LEU A 180 18.51 -5.88 17.97
C LEU A 180 19.37 -5.74 16.70
N ILE A 181 19.17 -6.64 15.75
CA ILE A 181 19.89 -6.69 14.48
C ILE A 181 18.90 -6.32 13.38
N PHE A 182 19.23 -5.31 12.58
CA PHE A 182 18.41 -4.90 11.44
C PHE A 182 18.19 -6.07 10.47
N ASP A 183 16.95 -6.25 10.05
CA ASP A 183 16.60 -7.22 9.03
C ASP A 183 16.58 -6.52 7.65
N PRO A 184 17.53 -6.83 6.76
CA PRO A 184 17.63 -6.22 5.45
C PRO A 184 16.55 -6.69 4.46
N THR A 185 15.73 -7.69 4.83
CA THR A 185 14.66 -8.14 3.95
C THR A 185 13.58 -7.07 3.84
N VAL A 186 13.12 -6.79 2.62
CA VAL A 186 11.97 -5.92 2.42
C VAL A 186 10.76 -6.61 3.05
N PHE A 187 10.00 -5.85 3.82
CA PHE A 187 8.78 -6.36 4.42
C PHE A 187 7.84 -6.83 3.30
N GLY A 188 7.79 -8.13 3.16
CA GLY A 188 6.67 -8.80 2.56
C GLY A 188 6.10 -9.62 3.71
N ALA A 189 4.82 -9.50 3.96
CA ALA A 189 4.25 -10.18 5.09
C ALA A 189 4.53 -11.68 5.01
N ASN A 190 5.04 -12.25 6.08
CA ASN A 190 5.17 -13.68 6.21
C ASN A 190 3.78 -14.25 6.50
N LEU A 191 3.43 -15.33 5.85
CA LEU A 191 2.22 -16.06 6.20
C LEU A 191 2.27 -16.52 7.66
N LEU A 192 1.14 -16.92 8.21
CA LEU A 192 1.05 -17.45 9.59
C LEU A 192 2.15 -18.47 9.88
N ASN A 193 2.55 -18.56 11.14
CA ASN A 193 3.53 -19.54 11.62
C ASN A 193 3.15 -20.97 11.22
N ASN A 194 4.13 -21.87 11.25
CA ASN A 194 3.95 -23.30 11.02
C ASN A 194 2.68 -23.83 11.73
N GLY A 195 1.80 -24.45 10.95
CA GLY A 195 0.50 -24.91 11.42
C GLY A 195 -0.66 -23.94 11.21
N GLY A 196 -0.42 -22.73 10.68
CA GLY A 196 -1.49 -21.81 10.25
C GLY A 196 -2.34 -22.45 9.15
N ASN A 197 -3.66 -22.29 9.23
CA ASN A 197 -4.61 -22.87 8.31
C ASN A 197 -5.24 -21.80 7.41
N LEU A 198 -5.02 -21.90 6.09
CA LEU A 198 -5.55 -20.98 5.09
C LEU A 198 -6.93 -21.38 4.54
N LEU A 199 -7.57 -22.41 5.07
CA LEU A 199 -8.85 -22.90 4.56
C LEU A 199 -9.95 -21.83 4.56
N GLY A 200 -9.93 -20.95 5.55
CA GLY A 200 -10.86 -19.83 5.65
C GLY A 200 -10.67 -18.75 4.57
N SER A 201 -9.56 -18.75 3.87
CA SER A 201 -9.20 -17.77 2.80
C SER A 201 -9.40 -18.33 1.38
N VAL A 202 -9.95 -19.53 1.27
CA VAL A 202 -10.29 -20.13 -0.01
C VAL A 202 -11.40 -19.35 -0.71
N THR A 203 -11.12 -18.84 -1.90
CA THR A 203 -12.07 -18.10 -2.74
C THR A 203 -12.65 -18.97 -3.83
N THR A 204 -11.87 -19.90 -4.37
CA THR A 204 -12.35 -20.90 -5.30
C THR A 204 -11.99 -22.27 -4.77
N GLN A 205 -13.01 -23.04 -4.38
CA GLN A 205 -12.84 -24.40 -3.90
C GLN A 205 -12.62 -25.34 -5.09
N VAL A 206 -11.74 -26.31 -4.90
CA VAL A 206 -11.58 -27.38 -5.87
C VAL A 206 -12.80 -28.30 -5.85
N SER A 207 -13.14 -28.86 -7.01
CA SER A 207 -14.22 -29.82 -7.15
C SER A 207 -13.72 -31.12 -7.78
N ASN A 208 -14.23 -32.25 -7.30
CA ASN A 208 -13.88 -33.59 -7.76
C ASN A 208 -12.37 -33.87 -7.77
N ALA A 209 -11.62 -33.29 -6.84
CA ALA A 209 -10.20 -33.55 -6.70
C ALA A 209 -9.94 -34.96 -6.12
N THR A 210 -8.78 -35.50 -6.39
CA THR A 210 -8.38 -36.80 -5.85
C THR A 210 -8.09 -36.66 -4.33
N PRO A 211 -8.76 -37.45 -3.48
CA PRO A 211 -8.48 -37.45 -2.06
C PRO A 211 -7.01 -37.76 -1.75
N GLY A 212 -6.42 -36.96 -0.89
CA GLY A 212 -5.00 -37.12 -0.58
C GLY A 212 -4.39 -35.85 0.04
N THR A 213 -3.10 -35.91 0.27
CA THR A 213 -2.32 -34.81 0.83
C THR A 213 -1.27 -34.37 -0.20
N TYR A 214 -1.29 -33.09 -0.54
CA TYR A 214 -0.44 -32.49 -1.56
C TYR A 214 0.41 -31.39 -0.91
N THR A 215 1.72 -31.50 -1.04
CA THR A 215 2.64 -30.53 -0.43
C THR A 215 3.51 -29.89 -1.50
N GLY A 216 3.64 -28.59 -1.45
CA GLY A 216 4.48 -27.85 -2.39
C GLY A 216 4.93 -26.49 -1.85
N THR A 217 6.01 -26.00 -2.46
CA THR A 217 6.55 -24.66 -2.16
C THR A 217 6.17 -23.69 -3.26
N ILE A 218 5.56 -22.57 -2.87
CA ILE A 218 5.10 -21.55 -3.80
C ILE A 218 6.27 -20.92 -4.54
N GLY A 219 6.16 -20.86 -5.88
CA GLY A 219 7.20 -20.36 -6.77
C GLY A 219 8.34 -21.35 -7.05
N VAL A 220 8.34 -22.54 -6.44
CA VAL A 220 9.36 -23.59 -6.63
C VAL A 220 8.74 -24.88 -7.15
N THR A 221 7.68 -25.36 -6.49
CA THR A 221 6.99 -26.60 -6.89
C THR A 221 6.02 -26.31 -8.01
N THR A 222 6.13 -27.05 -9.12
CA THR A 222 5.21 -26.93 -10.26
C THR A 222 3.75 -27.02 -9.80
N GLY A 223 2.92 -26.09 -10.26
CA GLY A 223 1.49 -26.02 -9.91
C GLY A 223 1.15 -25.38 -8.57
N PHE A 224 2.14 -24.91 -7.83
CA PHE A 224 1.97 -24.02 -6.69
C PHE A 224 2.49 -22.62 -7.05
N SER A 225 1.60 -21.70 -7.32
CA SER A 225 1.94 -20.35 -7.80
C SER A 225 1.23 -19.26 -7.02
N THR A 226 1.69 -18.05 -7.20
CA THR A 226 1.02 -16.84 -6.69
C THR A 226 0.98 -15.78 -7.80
N ASN A 227 0.01 -14.87 -7.74
CA ASN A 227 -0.05 -13.70 -8.62
C ASN A 227 0.79 -12.53 -8.08
N GLY A 228 1.20 -12.59 -6.80
CA GLY A 228 2.02 -11.58 -6.16
C GLY A 228 3.52 -11.88 -6.24
N SER A 229 4.31 -11.08 -5.54
CA SER A 229 5.77 -11.25 -5.42
C SER A 229 6.20 -12.26 -4.37
N GLY A 230 5.25 -12.80 -3.60
CA GLY A 230 5.51 -13.76 -2.53
C GLY A 230 6.11 -15.08 -3.04
N ALA A 231 7.03 -15.65 -2.27
CA ALA A 231 7.68 -16.93 -2.60
C ALA A 231 8.11 -17.70 -1.34
N GLY A 232 8.46 -18.96 -1.52
CA GLY A 232 9.11 -19.78 -0.51
C GLY A 232 8.18 -20.33 0.59
N ALA A 233 6.89 -20.00 0.61
CA ALA A 233 5.96 -20.66 1.52
C ALA A 233 5.75 -22.12 1.07
N ASN A 234 5.95 -23.05 2.01
CA ASN A 234 5.61 -24.46 1.80
C ASN A 234 4.27 -24.72 2.46
N ILE A 235 3.32 -25.21 1.67
CA ILE A 235 1.96 -25.48 2.11
C ILE A 235 1.57 -26.93 1.83
N THR A 236 0.74 -27.46 2.71
CA THR A 236 0.17 -28.81 2.57
C THR A 236 -1.35 -28.68 2.46
N VAL A 237 -1.89 -29.15 1.37
CA VAL A 237 -3.33 -29.21 1.12
C VAL A 237 -3.83 -30.63 1.32
N THR A 238 -4.86 -30.79 2.12
CA THR A 238 -5.55 -32.07 2.29
C THR A 238 -6.90 -32.02 1.59
N ILE A 239 -7.09 -32.94 0.64
CA ILE A 239 -8.35 -33.14 -0.06
C ILE A 239 -9.10 -34.30 0.62
N ASP A 240 -10.34 -34.07 0.96
CA ASP A 240 -11.20 -35.07 1.61
C ASP A 240 -11.82 -36.06 0.60
N ALA A 241 -12.58 -37.02 1.10
CA ALA A 241 -13.25 -38.03 0.31
C ALA A 241 -14.33 -37.44 -0.64
N THR A 242 -14.77 -36.22 -0.45
CA THR A 242 -15.73 -35.54 -1.32
C THR A 242 -15.04 -34.80 -2.49
N GLY A 243 -13.70 -34.77 -2.51
CA GLY A 243 -12.91 -34.06 -3.51
C GLY A 243 -12.81 -32.55 -3.25
N ALA A 244 -13.04 -32.12 -2.03
CA ALA A 244 -12.89 -30.72 -1.60
C ALA A 244 -11.69 -30.55 -0.68
N ALA A 245 -11.09 -29.35 -0.66
CA ALA A 245 -10.03 -29.06 0.29
C ALA A 245 -10.61 -28.93 1.71
N SER A 246 -10.12 -29.76 2.62
CA SER A 246 -10.54 -29.81 4.02
C SER A 246 -9.55 -29.14 4.97
N SER A 247 -8.29 -29.02 4.58
CA SER A 247 -7.24 -28.34 5.35
C SER A 247 -6.16 -27.81 4.43
N ILE A 248 -5.63 -26.63 4.73
CA ILE A 248 -4.52 -26.02 4.01
C ILE A 248 -3.56 -25.46 5.07
N LEU A 249 -2.50 -26.24 5.36
CA LEU A 249 -1.55 -25.93 6.43
C LEU A 249 -0.28 -25.30 5.88
N ILE A 250 0.23 -24.31 6.58
CA ILE A 250 1.51 -23.69 6.30
C ILE A 250 2.61 -24.44 7.05
N ASN A 251 3.54 -25.04 6.31
CA ASN A 251 4.70 -25.72 6.88
C ASN A 251 5.88 -24.76 7.09
N THR A 252 6.12 -23.90 6.09
CA THR A 252 7.07 -22.79 6.20
C THR A 252 6.43 -21.52 5.65
N GLN A 253 6.69 -20.39 6.28
CA GLN A 253 5.98 -19.12 6.06
C GLN A 253 6.20 -18.50 4.68
N GLY A 254 7.41 -18.62 4.12
CA GLY A 254 7.81 -17.82 2.98
C GLY A 254 7.86 -16.32 3.30
N SER A 255 8.00 -15.49 2.28
CA SER A 255 8.07 -14.03 2.41
C SER A 255 7.58 -13.33 1.16
N GLY A 256 7.31 -12.02 1.26
CA GLY A 256 6.96 -11.20 0.10
C GLY A 256 5.49 -11.24 -0.31
N TYR A 257 4.60 -11.80 0.51
CA TYR A 257 3.16 -11.83 0.27
C TYR A 257 2.48 -10.54 0.70
N SER A 258 1.42 -10.18 0.00
CA SER A 258 0.59 -9.01 0.30
C SER A 258 -0.88 -9.42 0.50
N ILE A 259 -1.62 -8.59 1.24
CA ILE A 259 -3.07 -8.78 1.36
C ILE A 259 -3.69 -8.65 -0.05
N GLY A 260 -4.55 -9.61 -0.41
CA GLY A 260 -5.16 -9.68 -1.73
C GLY A 260 -4.38 -10.51 -2.75
N ASP A 261 -3.14 -10.92 -2.47
CA ASP A 261 -2.45 -11.89 -3.30
C ASP A 261 -3.22 -13.21 -3.35
N THR A 262 -3.19 -13.87 -4.50
CA THR A 262 -3.80 -15.18 -4.66
C THR A 262 -2.73 -16.26 -4.74
N ILE A 263 -2.92 -17.33 -3.97
CA ILE A 263 -2.17 -18.58 -4.12
C ILE A 263 -3.04 -19.53 -4.92
N THR A 264 -2.51 -20.02 -6.03
CA THR A 264 -3.20 -20.96 -6.92
C THR A 264 -2.51 -22.31 -6.89
N ILE A 265 -3.28 -23.36 -6.61
CA ILE A 265 -2.85 -24.75 -6.70
C ILE A 265 -3.56 -25.38 -7.87
N SER A 266 -2.77 -25.78 -8.85
CA SER A 266 -3.29 -26.28 -10.13
C SER A 266 -4.06 -27.60 -9.96
N ASN A 267 -5.21 -27.67 -10.62
CA ASN A 267 -6.02 -28.88 -10.73
C ASN A 267 -5.26 -30.07 -11.30
N THR A 268 -4.22 -29.82 -12.12
CA THR A 268 -3.39 -30.90 -12.70
C THR A 268 -2.63 -31.70 -11.64
N ILE A 269 -2.38 -31.11 -10.46
CA ILE A 269 -1.69 -31.78 -9.35
C ILE A 269 -2.68 -32.48 -8.44
N ILE A 270 -3.77 -31.79 -8.10
CA ILE A 270 -4.78 -32.30 -7.16
C ILE A 270 -5.87 -33.11 -7.84
N GLY A 271 -5.84 -33.24 -9.18
CA GLY A 271 -6.77 -34.06 -9.94
C GLY A 271 -8.20 -33.55 -10.01
N GLY A 272 -8.43 -32.25 -9.78
CA GLY A 272 -9.75 -31.63 -9.81
C GLY A 272 -10.16 -31.08 -11.16
N LEU A 273 -11.39 -30.54 -11.24
CA LEU A 273 -11.91 -29.83 -12.41
C LEU A 273 -11.54 -28.36 -12.43
N THR A 274 -11.31 -27.78 -11.28
CA THR A 274 -10.96 -26.37 -11.08
C THR A 274 -9.72 -26.24 -10.21
N ASP A 275 -8.96 -25.16 -10.42
CA ASP A 275 -7.84 -24.81 -9.57
C ASP A 275 -8.35 -24.42 -8.16
N LEU A 276 -7.58 -24.75 -7.13
CA LEU A 276 -7.80 -24.25 -5.80
C LEU A 276 -7.19 -22.86 -5.68
N VAL A 277 -8.00 -21.84 -5.42
CA VAL A 277 -7.53 -20.46 -5.27
C VAL A 277 -7.78 -19.97 -3.85
N ILE A 278 -6.73 -19.45 -3.24
CA ILE A 278 -6.72 -18.88 -1.90
C ILE A 278 -6.40 -17.39 -2.04
N THR A 279 -7.27 -16.50 -1.59
CA THR A 279 -6.98 -15.05 -1.54
C THR A 279 -6.54 -14.68 -0.14
N LEU A 280 -5.31 -14.20 -0.01
CA LEU A 280 -4.73 -13.87 1.29
C LEU A 280 -5.42 -12.65 1.92
N ARG A 281 -5.82 -12.80 3.17
CA ARG A 281 -6.46 -11.79 4.01
C ARG A 281 -5.53 -11.40 5.15
N ASP A 282 -5.83 -10.30 5.83
CA ASP A 282 -5.06 -9.82 6.97
C ASP A 282 -4.81 -10.90 8.05
N VAL A 283 -5.82 -11.73 8.30
CA VAL A 283 -5.73 -12.84 9.29
C VAL A 283 -4.77 -13.97 8.89
N ASP A 284 -4.36 -14.04 7.64
CA ASP A 284 -3.46 -15.08 7.12
C ASP A 284 -1.98 -14.73 7.32
N PHE A 285 -1.72 -13.53 7.86
CA PHE A 285 -0.38 -13.03 8.14
C PHE A 285 -0.06 -13.09 9.63
N ASN A 286 1.22 -13.28 9.93
CA ASN A 286 1.68 -13.28 11.30
C ASN A 286 1.72 -11.86 11.85
N ALA A 287 0.80 -11.52 12.75
CA ALA A 287 0.74 -10.21 13.41
C ALA A 287 2.02 -9.85 14.20
N ASN A 288 2.81 -10.86 14.59
CA ASN A 288 4.07 -10.70 15.30
C ASN A 288 5.30 -10.83 14.41
N SER A 289 5.14 -10.81 13.07
CA SER A 289 6.32 -10.84 12.19
C SER A 289 7.10 -9.54 12.35
N THR A 290 8.10 -9.56 13.22
CA THR A 290 9.09 -8.50 13.40
C THR A 290 10.10 -8.45 12.25
N PHE A 291 9.98 -9.37 11.30
CA PHE A 291 10.89 -9.54 10.18
C PHE A 291 10.54 -8.57 9.05
N GLY A 292 11.58 -8.03 8.44
CA GLY A 292 11.50 -7.15 7.29
C GLY A 292 11.32 -5.68 7.64
N HIS A 293 11.77 -4.82 6.72
CA HIS A 293 11.69 -3.37 6.84
C HIS A 293 10.77 -2.78 5.77
N ILE A 294 10.21 -1.61 6.08
CA ILE A 294 9.54 -0.74 5.11
C ILE A 294 10.26 0.60 5.17
N ASP A 295 10.85 1.00 4.07
CA ASP A 295 11.52 2.29 3.93
C ASP A 295 10.50 3.44 3.90
N PHE A 296 10.96 4.67 4.17
CA PHE A 296 10.13 5.85 3.97
C PHE A 296 9.82 6.01 2.48
N GLY A 297 8.54 6.08 2.13
CA GLY A 297 8.08 6.29 0.76
C GLY A 297 8.25 7.73 0.27
N LEU A 298 9.02 8.57 0.96
CA LEU A 298 9.31 9.96 0.62
C LEU A 298 10.53 10.08 -0.27
N HIS A 299 10.62 11.18 -1.02
CA HIS A 299 11.79 11.49 -1.83
C HIS A 299 13.03 11.64 -0.95
N ASN A 300 14.21 11.27 -1.48
CA ASN A 300 15.46 11.25 -0.70
C ASN A 300 15.89 12.63 -0.17
N SER A 301 15.42 13.73 -0.76
CA SER A 301 15.64 15.10 -0.25
C SER A 301 15.08 15.32 1.15
N GLU A 302 14.03 14.59 1.52
CA GLU A 302 13.33 14.76 2.79
C GLU A 302 14.02 14.10 4.00
N ARG A 303 15.14 13.43 3.75
CA ARG A 303 15.84 12.67 4.81
C ARG A 303 16.21 13.53 6.01
N THR A 304 16.66 14.77 5.80
CA THR A 304 17.03 15.69 6.88
C THR A 304 15.80 16.10 7.66
N GLU A 305 14.71 16.45 7.00
CA GLU A 305 13.46 16.84 7.61
C GLU A 305 12.86 15.70 8.44
N ILE A 306 12.86 14.47 7.91
CA ILE A 306 12.41 13.27 8.64
C ILE A 306 13.19 13.13 9.97
N ILE A 307 14.52 13.22 9.92
CA ILE A 307 15.37 13.08 11.12
C ILE A 307 15.05 14.19 12.13
N LEU A 308 14.92 15.44 11.68
CA LEU A 308 14.63 16.57 12.56
C LEU A 308 13.26 16.45 13.22
N LYS A 309 12.22 16.09 12.46
CA LYS A 309 10.87 15.87 13.00
C LYS A 309 10.83 14.71 13.99
N ILE A 310 11.53 13.60 13.71
CA ILE A 310 11.62 12.48 14.67
C ILE A 310 12.30 12.93 15.96
N LEU A 311 13.38 13.69 15.89
CA LEU A 311 14.07 14.24 17.07
C LEU A 311 13.21 15.22 17.84
N LEU A 312 12.38 16.01 17.16
CA LEU A 312 11.41 16.92 17.79
C LEU A 312 10.41 16.14 18.65
N TYR A 313 9.84 15.06 18.11
CA TYR A 313 8.93 14.18 18.87
C TYR A 313 9.65 13.50 20.05
N GLN A 314 10.89 13.06 19.86
CA GLN A 314 11.71 12.48 20.93
C GLN A 314 12.06 13.50 22.00
N GLY A 315 12.34 14.74 21.64
CA GLY A 315 12.56 15.83 22.58
C GLY A 315 11.35 16.10 23.48
N ILE A 316 10.15 16.00 22.94
CA ILE A 316 8.90 16.10 23.71
C ILE A 316 8.76 14.91 24.68
N VAL A 317 9.03 13.69 24.22
CA VAL A 317 8.94 12.46 25.05
C VAL A 317 9.96 12.49 26.18
N ILE A 318 11.19 12.91 25.90
CA ILE A 318 12.28 13.01 26.89
C ILE A 318 12.11 14.26 27.78
N ARG A 319 11.15 15.13 27.48
CA ARG A 319 10.85 16.39 28.21
C ARG A 319 12.04 17.36 28.28
N ASP A 320 12.86 17.36 27.23
CA ASP A 320 13.96 18.31 27.12
C ASP A 320 13.58 19.52 26.27
N PRO A 321 13.38 20.70 26.91
CA PRO A 321 12.95 21.89 26.18
C PRO A 321 14.01 22.41 25.19
N GLN A 322 15.29 22.11 25.40
CA GLN A 322 16.36 22.61 24.53
C GLN A 322 16.38 21.85 23.20
N ILE A 323 16.17 20.52 23.22
CA ILE A 323 16.09 19.72 22.00
C ILE A 323 14.85 20.09 21.21
N VAL A 324 13.70 20.26 21.89
CA VAL A 324 12.44 20.67 21.26
C VAL A 324 12.60 22.03 20.57
N GLN A 325 13.20 23.00 21.23
CA GLN A 325 13.42 24.32 20.65
C GLN A 325 14.40 24.28 19.46
N ALA A 326 15.51 23.59 19.58
CA ALA A 326 16.49 23.48 18.49
C ALA A 326 15.91 22.78 17.25
N ALA A 327 15.15 21.70 17.43
CA ALA A 327 14.49 20.98 16.34
C ALA A 327 13.37 21.82 15.71
N ALA A 328 12.54 22.50 16.53
CA ALA A 328 11.47 23.35 16.03
C ALA A 328 11.99 24.56 15.23
N GLN A 329 13.07 25.22 15.70
CA GLN A 329 13.70 26.32 14.97
C GLN A 329 14.26 25.87 13.61
N LYS A 330 14.87 24.69 13.54
CA LYS A 330 15.37 24.14 12.30
C LYS A 330 14.25 23.82 11.31
N VAL A 331 13.18 23.19 11.75
CA VAL A 331 12.02 22.89 10.90
C VAL A 331 11.40 24.19 10.37
N GLN A 332 11.19 25.19 11.23
CA GLN A 332 10.67 26.49 10.81
C GLN A 332 11.61 27.20 9.81
N GLN A 333 12.92 27.11 10.01
CA GLN A 333 13.89 27.72 9.11
C GLN A 333 13.91 27.04 7.74
N GLU A 334 13.76 25.71 7.70
CA GLU A 334 13.63 24.98 6.44
C GLU A 334 12.33 25.30 5.72
N GLU A 335 11.19 25.35 6.42
CA GLU A 335 9.90 25.77 5.86
C GLU A 335 9.94 27.21 5.31
N VAL A 336 10.62 28.14 5.98
CA VAL A 336 10.79 29.52 5.49
C VAL A 336 11.70 29.54 4.27
N ASN A 337 12.79 28.77 4.26
CA ASN A 337 13.70 28.67 3.12
C ASN A 337 13.06 28.02 1.91
N GLU A 338 12.17 27.06 2.12
CA GLU A 338 11.39 26.45 1.04
C GLU A 338 10.30 27.39 0.47
N LYS A 339 9.79 28.32 1.29
CA LYS A 339 8.75 29.28 0.92
C LYS A 339 9.28 30.63 0.42
N SER A 340 10.57 30.92 0.55
CA SER A 340 11.23 32.14 0.06
C SER A 340 11.84 31.92 -1.33
#